data_5552aae7911746e77086c6440a976605
#
_entry.id   5552aae7911746e77086c6440a976605
#
_cell.length_a   1.000
_cell.length_b   1.000
_cell.length_c   1.000
_cell.angle_alpha   90.00
_cell.angle_beta   90.00
_cell.angle_gamma   90.00
#
_symmetry.space_group_name_H-M   'P 1'
#
loop_
_entity.id
_entity.type
_entity.pdbx_description
1 polymer ?
#
loop_
_entity_poly.entity_id
_entity_poly.type
_entity_poly.pdbx_seq_one_letter_code
_entity_poly.pdbx_strand_id
1 'polypeptide(L)'
;MRHTFAMKLVFFAPLATLLLGYILSGSYVQLSAYNWWYTIILPVLVSMLSASMIVRERNTGMQNILCLPVSSSKIWIGKILALILLTFGTNLLLWLITTMVGFTANMEVSPMNGLVGCILLALTFLWQIPLVMLLTSLMGYFPALILSVGANLLLSTIGAEKSWFFLDPYAIPSRVVCPFFGMHPNGLPLEEGSSLLNRAAVVPGVLISLTLLILMAWVGFRLFWKGVRKYD
;
A
#
# COMPACT_ATOMS: atom_id res chain seq x y z
N MET A 1 18.78 5.01 5.12
CA MET A 1 17.54 4.51 5.72
C MET A 1 17.73 3.51 6.86
N ARG A 2 18.86 2.90 7.05
CA ARG A 2 19.09 1.75 7.98
C ARG A 2 18.61 1.91 9.43
N HIS A 3 18.35 3.11 9.95
CA HIS A 3 17.98 3.34 11.35
C HIS A 3 16.75 4.25 11.56
N THR A 4 15.92 4.48 10.55
CA THR A 4 14.71 5.29 10.71
C THR A 4 13.56 4.45 11.27
N PHE A 5 12.69 5.07 12.08
CA PHE A 5 11.46 4.45 12.60
C PHE A 5 10.60 3.82 11.49
N ALA A 6 10.46 4.51 10.35
CA ALA A 6 9.74 4.00 9.18
C ALA A 6 10.29 2.67 8.66
N MET A 7 11.62 2.46 8.70
CA MET A 7 12.23 1.20 8.25
C MET A 7 11.97 0.06 9.23
N LYS A 8 11.91 0.35 10.53
CA LYS A 8 11.53 -0.65 11.54
C LYS A 8 10.09 -1.12 11.33
N LEU A 9 9.19 -0.20 10.93
CA LEU A 9 7.78 -0.54 10.66
C LEU A 9 7.61 -1.60 9.57
N VAL A 10 8.50 -1.68 8.57
CA VAL A 10 8.45 -2.72 7.53
C VAL A 10 8.41 -4.14 8.14
N PHE A 11 9.12 -4.36 9.24
CA PHE A 11 9.19 -5.64 9.93
C PHE A 11 8.11 -5.77 11.03
N PHE A 12 7.87 -4.70 11.78
CA PHE A 12 6.94 -4.74 12.91
C PHE A 12 5.47 -4.62 12.50
N ALA A 13 5.16 -3.96 11.39
CA ALA A 13 3.78 -3.78 10.96
C ALA A 13 3.05 -5.11 10.65
N PRO A 14 3.63 -6.09 9.94
CA PRO A 14 2.99 -7.39 9.73
C PRO A 14 2.75 -8.15 11.04
N LEU A 15 3.70 -8.09 11.99
CA LEU A 15 3.55 -8.71 13.31
C LEU A 15 2.44 -8.06 14.14
N ALA A 16 2.41 -6.71 14.16
CA ALA A 16 1.35 -5.95 14.83
C ALA A 16 -0.03 -6.24 14.22
N THR A 17 -0.10 -6.38 12.90
CA THR A 17 -1.35 -6.73 12.20
C THR A 17 -1.87 -8.11 12.62
N LEU A 18 -0.97 -9.09 12.73
CA LEU A 18 -1.35 -10.43 13.18
C LEU A 18 -1.83 -10.41 14.64
N LEU A 19 -1.14 -9.67 15.50
CA LEU A 19 -1.54 -9.52 16.90
C LEU A 19 -2.93 -8.88 17.01
N LEU A 20 -3.21 -7.84 16.23
CA LEU A 20 -4.54 -7.22 16.14
C LEU A 20 -5.59 -8.22 15.65
N GLY A 21 -5.30 -9.00 14.61
CA GLY A 21 -6.17 -10.05 14.11
C GLY A 21 -6.50 -11.08 15.19
N TYR A 22 -5.52 -11.51 15.95
CA TYR A 22 -5.71 -12.46 17.06
C TYR A 22 -6.57 -11.90 18.20
N ILE A 23 -6.31 -10.66 18.62
CA ILE A 23 -7.05 -10.02 19.71
C ILE A 23 -8.51 -9.75 19.33
N LEU A 24 -8.77 -9.32 18.09
CA LEU A 24 -10.09 -8.82 17.69
C LEU A 24 -11.02 -9.89 17.12
N SER A 25 -10.50 -10.99 16.58
CA SER A 25 -11.32 -11.96 15.82
C SER A 25 -11.31 -13.38 16.38
N GLY A 26 -10.47 -13.70 17.34
CA GLY A 26 -10.44 -15.03 17.95
C GLY A 26 -10.33 -16.21 16.96
N SER A 27 -11.44 -16.54 16.31
CA SER A 27 -11.53 -17.68 15.39
C SER A 27 -11.05 -17.40 13.95
N TYR A 28 -11.12 -16.12 13.48
CA TYR A 28 -10.83 -15.72 12.09
C TYR A 28 -9.56 -14.88 11.98
N VAL A 29 -8.46 -15.41 12.52
CA VAL A 29 -7.20 -14.65 12.65
C VAL A 29 -6.62 -14.23 11.31
N GLN A 30 -6.58 -15.14 10.32
CA GLN A 30 -6.01 -14.85 9.00
C GLN A 30 -6.84 -13.79 8.25
N LEU A 31 -8.17 -13.97 8.17
CA LEU A 31 -9.06 -13.02 7.49
C LEU A 31 -8.97 -11.64 8.13
N SER A 32 -9.02 -11.59 9.46
CA SER A 32 -8.89 -10.34 10.20
C SER A 32 -7.53 -9.67 9.98
N ALA A 33 -6.44 -10.43 10.02
CA ALA A 33 -5.11 -9.87 9.74
C ALA A 33 -5.03 -9.28 8.34
N TYR A 34 -5.51 -9.98 7.29
CA TYR A 34 -5.54 -9.44 5.95
C TYR A 34 -6.44 -8.20 5.83
N ASN A 35 -7.60 -8.17 6.50
CA ASN A 35 -8.50 -7.03 6.49
C ASN A 35 -7.84 -5.78 7.14
N TRP A 36 -7.30 -5.89 8.36
CA TRP A 36 -6.59 -4.79 9.03
C TRP A 36 -5.38 -4.33 8.23
N TRP A 37 -4.72 -5.27 7.54
CA TRP A 37 -3.58 -4.95 6.72
C TRP A 37 -3.91 -3.97 5.62
N TYR A 38 -4.83 -4.31 4.70
CA TYR A 38 -5.10 -3.47 3.55
C TYR A 38 -5.95 -2.24 3.86
N THR A 39 -6.75 -2.27 4.93
CA THR A 39 -7.59 -1.10 5.28
C THR A 39 -6.82 -0.01 6.02
N ILE A 40 -5.91 -0.38 6.92
CA ILE A 40 -5.23 0.60 7.80
C ILE A 40 -3.70 0.49 7.72
N ILE A 41 -3.14 -0.68 7.99
CA ILE A 41 -1.71 -0.81 8.28
C ILE A 41 -0.87 -0.56 7.02
N LEU A 42 -1.21 -1.16 5.89
CA LEU A 42 -0.50 -0.97 4.62
C LEU A 42 -0.59 0.48 4.12
N PRO A 43 -1.77 1.14 4.08
CA PRO A 43 -1.87 2.57 3.79
C PRO A 43 -0.98 3.45 4.67
N VAL A 44 -1.00 3.23 5.99
CA VAL A 44 -0.14 3.96 6.93
C VAL A 44 1.33 3.72 6.62
N LEU A 45 1.73 2.47 6.43
CA LEU A 45 3.12 2.10 6.14
C LEU A 45 3.61 2.73 4.84
N VAL A 46 2.87 2.58 3.74
CA VAL A 46 3.21 3.16 2.43
C VAL A 46 3.30 4.68 2.53
N SER A 47 2.35 5.31 3.22
CA SER A 47 2.32 6.77 3.39
C SER A 47 3.51 7.26 4.23
N MET A 48 3.83 6.62 5.36
CA MET A 48 4.95 6.98 6.20
C MET A 48 6.30 6.79 5.49
N LEU A 49 6.49 5.70 4.78
CA LEU A 49 7.71 5.44 4.02
C LEU A 49 7.90 6.48 2.91
N SER A 50 6.84 6.73 2.12
CA SER A 50 6.87 7.67 0.99
C SER A 50 7.10 9.11 1.46
N ALA A 51 6.39 9.55 2.49
CA ALA A 51 6.54 10.89 3.08
C ALA A 51 7.94 11.09 3.69
N SER A 52 8.45 10.08 4.41
CA SER A 52 9.79 10.14 5.02
C SER A 52 10.91 10.33 3.98
N MET A 53 10.75 9.80 2.77
CA MET A 53 11.70 9.98 1.68
C MET A 53 11.84 11.45 1.26
N ILE A 54 10.72 12.17 1.22
CA ILE A 54 10.69 13.59 0.80
C ILE A 54 11.14 14.52 1.92
N VAL A 55 10.63 14.32 3.14
CA VAL A 55 10.98 15.18 4.30
C VAL A 55 12.47 15.13 4.60
N ARG A 56 13.08 13.96 4.49
CA ARG A 56 14.51 13.79 4.73
C ARG A 56 15.37 14.64 3.81
N GLU A 57 15.00 14.77 2.55
CA GLU A 57 15.72 15.60 1.58
C GLU A 57 15.46 17.08 1.80
N ARG A 58 14.23 17.44 2.13
CA ARG A 58 13.86 18.81 2.46
C ARG A 58 14.64 19.32 3.68
N ASN A 59 14.79 18.50 4.71
CA ASN A 59 15.53 18.85 5.92
C ASN A 59 17.04 19.03 5.70
N THR A 60 17.59 18.46 4.64
CA THR A 60 19.01 18.66 4.23
C THR A 60 19.17 19.77 3.17
N GLY A 61 18.14 20.58 2.93
CA GLY A 61 18.16 21.64 1.91
C GLY A 61 18.42 21.13 0.49
N MET A 62 18.02 19.89 0.19
CA MET A 62 18.27 19.21 -1.10
C MET A 62 19.78 19.01 -1.44
N GLN A 63 20.71 19.42 -0.59
CA GLN A 63 22.15 19.37 -0.87
C GLN A 63 22.62 17.96 -1.23
N ASN A 64 22.09 16.93 -0.54
CA ASN A 64 22.43 15.54 -0.80
C ASN A 64 22.04 15.05 -2.20
N ILE A 65 21.12 15.74 -2.88
CA ILE A 65 20.65 15.41 -4.22
C ILE A 65 21.37 16.25 -5.27
N LEU A 66 21.50 17.56 -5.02
CA LEU A 66 22.09 18.51 -5.96
C LEU A 66 23.57 18.25 -6.18
N CYS A 67 24.29 17.73 -5.17
CA CYS A 67 25.71 17.38 -5.27
C CYS A 67 25.98 16.04 -5.97
N LEU A 68 24.95 15.24 -6.28
CA LEU A 68 25.17 13.95 -6.94
C LEU A 68 25.31 14.14 -8.46
N PRO A 69 26.31 13.48 -9.12
CA PRO A 69 26.47 13.50 -10.57
C PRO A 69 25.45 12.57 -11.26
N VAL A 70 24.17 12.66 -10.85
CA VAL A 70 23.08 11.80 -11.32
C VAL A 70 21.88 12.65 -11.70
N SER A 71 21.26 12.35 -12.83
CA SER A 71 20.06 13.08 -13.28
C SER A 71 18.91 12.96 -12.28
N SER A 72 18.18 14.04 -12.09
CA SER A 72 17.02 14.16 -11.19
C SER A 72 15.97 13.08 -11.41
N SER A 73 15.75 12.67 -12.67
CA SER A 73 14.82 11.60 -13.02
C SER A 73 15.26 10.24 -12.47
N LYS A 74 16.54 9.92 -12.55
CA LYS A 74 17.10 8.67 -12.00
C LYS A 74 16.94 8.62 -10.48
N ILE A 75 17.14 9.76 -9.79
CA ILE A 75 16.94 9.86 -8.34
C ILE A 75 15.47 9.62 -7.98
N TRP A 76 14.54 10.25 -8.71
CA TRP A 76 13.10 10.10 -8.48
C TRP A 76 12.64 8.66 -8.69
N ILE A 77 13.01 8.06 -9.82
CA ILE A 77 12.70 6.66 -10.14
C ILE A 77 13.32 5.71 -9.11
N GLY A 78 14.57 5.93 -8.74
CA GLY A 78 15.26 5.12 -7.73
C GLY A 78 14.55 5.10 -6.37
N LYS A 79 13.97 6.23 -5.94
CA LYS A 79 13.14 6.31 -4.73
C LYS A 79 11.87 5.48 -4.85
N ILE A 80 11.16 5.63 -5.97
CA ILE A 80 9.93 4.86 -6.22
C ILE A 80 10.25 3.37 -6.24
N LEU A 81 11.31 2.93 -6.94
CA LEU A 81 11.72 1.53 -6.99
C LEU A 81 12.08 0.98 -5.60
N ALA A 82 12.81 1.75 -4.79
CA ALA A 82 13.13 1.35 -3.42
C ALA A 82 11.87 1.15 -2.56
N LEU A 83 10.88 2.03 -2.70
CA LEU A 83 9.60 1.93 -2.00
C LEU A 83 8.73 0.76 -2.52
N ILE A 84 8.76 0.50 -3.82
CA ILE A 84 8.13 -0.68 -4.44
C ILE A 84 8.70 -1.96 -3.82
N LEU A 85 10.03 -2.10 -3.77
CA LEU A 85 10.68 -3.27 -3.18
C LEU A 85 10.32 -3.45 -1.70
N LEU A 86 10.26 -2.36 -0.93
CA LEU A 86 9.83 -2.41 0.47
C LEU A 86 8.35 -2.82 0.60
N THR A 87 7.48 -2.33 -0.27
CA THR A 87 6.05 -2.69 -0.27
C THR A 87 5.86 -4.16 -0.62
N PHE A 88 6.56 -4.69 -1.60
CA PHE A 88 6.53 -6.13 -1.89
C PHE A 88 7.09 -6.95 -0.73
N GLY A 89 8.25 -6.57 -0.20
CA GLY A 89 8.89 -7.26 0.92
C GLY A 89 7.99 -7.37 2.15
N THR A 90 7.30 -6.28 2.52
CA THR A 90 6.41 -6.29 3.68
C THR A 90 5.13 -7.11 3.44
N ASN A 91 4.56 -7.12 2.21
CA ASN A 91 3.44 -7.98 1.86
C ASN A 91 3.83 -9.47 1.85
N LEU A 92 5.02 -9.81 1.35
CA LEU A 92 5.53 -11.19 1.41
C LEU A 92 5.79 -11.63 2.86
N LEU A 93 6.28 -10.74 3.70
CA LEU A 93 6.47 -11.02 5.13
C LEU A 93 5.12 -11.28 5.82
N LEU A 94 4.10 -10.47 5.53
CA LEU A 94 2.74 -10.71 6.03
C LEU A 94 2.22 -12.08 5.60
N TRP A 95 2.32 -12.39 4.30
CA TRP A 95 1.91 -13.70 3.77
C TRP A 95 2.58 -14.85 4.51
N LEU A 96 3.89 -14.77 4.72
CA LEU A 96 4.66 -15.82 5.39
C LEU A 96 4.18 -16.01 6.83
N ILE A 97 4.00 -14.94 7.59
CA ILE A 97 3.58 -14.96 8.98
C ILE A 97 2.12 -15.48 9.10
N THR A 98 1.20 -14.98 8.27
CA THR A 98 -0.21 -15.42 8.29
C THR A 98 -0.34 -16.87 7.86
N THR A 99 0.45 -17.34 6.92
CA THR A 99 0.47 -18.75 6.51
C THR A 99 0.99 -19.65 7.63
N MET A 100 2.05 -19.26 8.34
CA MET A 100 2.56 -20.00 9.50
C MET A 100 1.50 -20.15 10.59
N VAL A 101 0.76 -19.07 10.87
CA VAL A 101 -0.35 -19.11 11.84
C VAL A 101 -1.48 -19.99 11.36
N GLY A 102 -1.81 -19.99 10.06
CA GLY A 102 -2.82 -20.88 9.49
C GLY A 102 -2.48 -22.37 9.69
N PHE A 103 -1.21 -22.77 9.67
CA PHE A 103 -0.81 -24.16 9.95
C PHE A 103 -0.96 -24.55 11.42
N THR A 104 -0.90 -23.59 12.33
CA THR A 104 -1.00 -23.87 13.79
C THR A 104 -2.42 -23.68 14.34
N ALA A 105 -3.26 -22.91 13.66
CA ALA A 105 -4.65 -22.65 14.02
C ALA A 105 -5.59 -23.23 12.94
N ASN A 106 -6.54 -22.44 12.46
CA ASN A 106 -7.40 -22.79 11.33
C ASN A 106 -6.89 -22.14 10.04
N MET A 107 -6.72 -22.95 9.00
CA MET A 107 -6.33 -22.47 7.66
C MET A 107 -7.56 -21.91 6.94
N GLU A 108 -7.82 -20.60 7.09
CA GLU A 108 -8.94 -19.92 6.45
C GLU A 108 -8.62 -19.52 5.00
N VAL A 109 -7.36 -19.13 4.76
CA VAL A 109 -6.86 -18.75 3.44
C VAL A 109 -5.73 -19.70 3.06
N SER A 110 -5.89 -20.39 1.91
CA SER A 110 -4.83 -21.30 1.43
C SER A 110 -3.52 -20.53 1.18
N PRO A 111 -2.34 -21.15 1.37
CA PRO A 111 -1.05 -20.50 1.17
C PRO A 111 -0.91 -19.84 -0.21
N MET A 112 -1.42 -20.51 -1.25
CA MET A 112 -1.36 -19.99 -2.63
C MET A 112 -2.25 -18.77 -2.84
N ASN A 113 -3.48 -18.81 -2.33
CA ASN A 113 -4.39 -17.65 -2.39
C ASN A 113 -3.86 -16.47 -1.57
N GLY A 114 -3.28 -16.75 -0.40
CA GLY A 114 -2.61 -15.74 0.43
C GLY A 114 -1.46 -15.07 -0.31
N LEU A 115 -0.60 -15.84 -1.00
CA LEU A 115 0.51 -15.32 -1.79
C LEU A 115 0.02 -14.43 -2.92
N VAL A 116 -0.91 -14.93 -3.72
CA VAL A 116 -1.49 -14.17 -4.84
C VAL A 116 -2.16 -12.88 -4.33
N GLY A 117 -2.95 -12.97 -3.26
CA GLY A 117 -3.60 -11.81 -2.65
C GLY A 117 -2.59 -10.75 -2.18
N CYS A 118 -1.50 -11.15 -1.53
CA CYS A 118 -0.44 -10.23 -1.10
C CYS A 118 0.31 -9.58 -2.26
N ILE A 119 0.55 -10.31 -3.35
CA ILE A 119 1.14 -9.75 -4.57
C ILE A 119 0.19 -8.73 -5.20
N LEU A 120 -1.10 -9.06 -5.30
CA LEU A 120 -2.13 -8.16 -5.83
C LEU A 120 -2.29 -6.90 -4.98
N LEU A 121 -2.26 -7.03 -3.65
CA LEU A 121 -2.24 -5.87 -2.75
C LEU A 121 -1.02 -4.99 -3.03
N ALA A 122 0.17 -5.59 -3.10
CA ALA A 122 1.36 -4.81 -3.43
C ALA A 122 1.16 -4.04 -4.74
N LEU A 123 0.78 -4.71 -5.84
CA LEU A 123 0.61 -4.09 -7.16
C LEU A 123 -0.43 -2.97 -7.16
N THR A 124 -1.57 -3.18 -6.50
CA THR A 124 -2.67 -2.21 -6.50
C THR A 124 -2.44 -1.01 -5.57
N PHE A 125 -1.50 -1.10 -4.62
CA PHE A 125 -1.09 0.01 -3.75
C PHE A 125 0.04 0.88 -4.32
N LEU A 126 0.79 0.43 -5.35
CA LEU A 126 1.99 1.12 -5.83
C LEU A 126 1.76 2.57 -6.26
N TRP A 127 0.60 2.90 -6.81
CA TRP A 127 0.28 4.26 -7.28
C TRP A 127 0.22 5.28 -6.14
N GLN A 128 -0.05 4.83 -4.92
CA GLN A 128 -0.06 5.70 -3.74
C GLN A 128 1.35 6.20 -3.38
N ILE A 129 2.40 5.46 -3.73
CA ILE A 129 3.79 5.86 -3.46
C ILE A 129 4.10 7.24 -4.04
N PRO A 130 4.07 7.45 -5.37
CA PRO A 130 4.36 8.76 -5.95
C PRO A 130 3.31 9.82 -5.60
N LEU A 131 2.04 9.43 -5.38
CA LEU A 131 1.01 10.36 -4.90
C LEU A 131 1.38 10.95 -3.53
N VAL A 132 1.73 10.10 -2.56
CA VAL A 132 2.09 10.56 -1.21
C VAL A 132 3.40 11.36 -1.23
N MET A 133 4.38 10.97 -2.05
CA MET A 133 5.59 11.77 -2.25
C MET A 133 5.24 13.17 -2.76
N LEU A 134 4.33 13.29 -3.73
CA LEU A 134 3.85 14.57 -4.25
C LEU A 134 3.12 15.37 -3.17
N LEU A 135 2.13 14.79 -2.50
CA LEU A 135 1.38 15.45 -1.42
C LEU A 135 2.30 15.95 -0.32
N THR A 136 3.29 15.16 0.07
CA THR A 136 4.29 15.55 1.08
C THR A 136 5.13 16.73 0.61
N SER A 137 5.46 16.82 -0.67
CA SER A 137 6.21 17.94 -1.22
C SER A 137 5.41 19.25 -1.22
N LEU A 138 4.08 19.15 -1.35
CA LEU A 138 3.18 20.30 -1.42
C LEU A 138 2.75 20.81 -0.03
N MET A 139 2.35 19.89 0.85
CA MET A 139 1.69 20.25 2.12
C MET A 139 2.43 19.78 3.38
N GLY A 140 3.54 19.05 3.22
CA GLY A 140 4.33 18.54 4.34
C GLY A 140 3.89 17.13 4.79
N TYR A 141 4.58 16.62 5.84
CA TYR A 141 4.47 15.24 6.29
C TYR A 141 3.08 14.87 6.83
N PHE A 142 2.64 15.58 7.88
CA PHE A 142 1.41 15.21 8.58
C PHE A 142 0.14 15.39 7.74
N PRO A 143 -0.09 16.52 7.05
CA PRO A 143 -1.25 16.65 6.19
C PRO A 143 -1.32 15.61 5.07
N ALA A 144 -0.18 15.28 4.44
CA ALA A 144 -0.12 14.26 3.40
C ALA A 144 -0.47 12.86 3.95
N LEU A 145 0.02 12.53 5.15
CA LEU A 145 -0.29 11.28 5.84
C LEU A 145 -1.79 11.17 6.17
N ILE A 146 -2.35 12.20 6.81
CA ILE A 146 -3.77 12.22 7.19
C ILE A 146 -4.67 12.09 5.97
N LEU A 147 -4.37 12.85 4.91
CA LEU A 147 -5.15 12.81 3.68
C LEU A 147 -5.09 11.44 3.01
N SER A 148 -3.89 10.84 2.89
CA SER A 148 -3.72 9.54 2.24
C SER A 148 -4.36 8.41 3.03
N VAL A 149 -4.13 8.34 4.33
CA VAL A 149 -4.71 7.31 5.19
C VAL A 149 -6.21 7.50 5.33
N GLY A 150 -6.68 8.74 5.50
CA GLY A 150 -8.10 9.06 5.57
C GLY A 150 -8.86 8.69 4.29
N ALA A 151 -8.28 8.97 3.12
CA ALA A 151 -8.86 8.57 1.84
C ALA A 151 -8.97 7.04 1.72
N ASN A 152 -7.92 6.30 2.12
CA ASN A 152 -7.98 4.83 2.15
C ASN A 152 -9.11 4.33 3.06
N LEU A 153 -9.20 4.82 4.29
CA LEU A 153 -10.22 4.40 5.26
C LEU A 153 -11.63 4.64 4.77
N LEU A 154 -11.88 5.81 4.18
CA LEU A 154 -13.22 6.20 3.75
C LEU A 154 -13.64 5.53 2.45
N LEU A 155 -12.73 5.40 1.48
CA LEU A 155 -13.06 4.99 0.13
C LEU A 155 -12.87 3.48 -0.10
N SER A 156 -11.92 2.83 0.57
CA SER A 156 -11.56 1.43 0.29
C SER A 156 -12.68 0.43 0.53
N THR A 157 -13.56 0.67 1.50
CA THR A 157 -14.67 -0.23 1.84
C THR A 157 -15.97 0.17 1.16
N ILE A 158 -16.28 1.46 1.10
CA ILE A 158 -17.54 1.97 0.56
C ILE A 158 -17.67 1.69 -0.94
N GLY A 159 -16.59 1.90 -1.69
CA GLY A 159 -16.56 1.74 -3.15
C GLY A 159 -16.46 0.29 -3.63
N ALA A 160 -15.81 -0.59 -2.85
CA ALA A 160 -15.38 -1.91 -3.32
C ALA A 160 -16.52 -2.88 -3.72
N GLU A 161 -17.69 -2.77 -3.12
CA GLU A 161 -18.86 -3.60 -3.45
C GLU A 161 -19.74 -3.01 -4.58
N LYS A 162 -19.47 -1.79 -5.00
CA LYS A 162 -20.24 -1.10 -6.03
C LYS A 162 -19.80 -1.49 -7.44
N SER A 163 -20.70 -1.43 -8.41
CA SER A 163 -20.39 -1.70 -9.82
C SER A 163 -19.40 -0.70 -10.43
N TRP A 164 -19.30 0.50 -9.86
CA TRP A 164 -18.42 1.56 -10.29
C TRP A 164 -17.04 1.59 -9.56
N PHE A 165 -16.69 0.54 -8.81
CA PHE A 165 -15.43 0.47 -8.03
C PHE A 165 -14.16 0.79 -8.85
N PHE A 166 -14.17 0.59 -10.16
CA PHE A 166 -13.06 0.94 -11.04
C PHE A 166 -12.78 2.46 -11.11
N LEU A 167 -13.76 3.29 -10.78
CA LEU A 167 -13.61 4.75 -10.72
C LEU A 167 -12.97 5.20 -9.40
N ASP A 168 -12.95 4.33 -8.39
CA ASP A 168 -12.34 4.60 -7.10
C ASP A 168 -11.04 3.79 -6.93
N PRO A 169 -9.87 4.41 -7.16
CA PRO A 169 -8.59 3.71 -7.05
C PRO A 169 -8.31 3.15 -5.66
N TYR A 170 -8.90 3.72 -4.62
CA TYR A 170 -8.75 3.25 -3.24
C TYR A 170 -9.57 1.99 -2.97
N ALA A 171 -10.66 1.78 -3.68
CA ALA A 171 -11.51 0.60 -3.58
C ALA A 171 -10.95 -0.62 -4.35
N ILE A 172 -10.08 -0.38 -5.35
CA ILE A 172 -9.52 -1.45 -6.19
C ILE A 172 -8.78 -2.52 -5.38
N PRO A 173 -7.87 -2.19 -4.43
CA PRO A 173 -7.13 -3.20 -3.68
C PRO A 173 -8.05 -4.16 -2.93
N SER A 174 -9.01 -3.64 -2.17
CA SER A 174 -9.96 -4.45 -1.39
C SER A 174 -10.82 -5.33 -2.29
N ARG A 175 -11.32 -4.81 -3.41
CA ARG A 175 -12.15 -5.56 -4.37
C ARG A 175 -11.39 -6.69 -5.06
N VAL A 176 -10.17 -6.42 -5.48
CA VAL A 176 -9.34 -7.37 -6.24
C VAL A 176 -8.93 -8.58 -5.40
N VAL A 177 -8.78 -8.42 -4.08
CA VAL A 177 -8.34 -9.52 -3.20
C VAL A 177 -9.48 -10.35 -2.63
N CYS A 178 -10.75 -9.89 -2.71
CA CYS A 178 -11.91 -10.63 -2.23
C CYS A 178 -11.94 -12.11 -2.68
N PRO A 179 -11.74 -12.44 -3.98
CA PRO A 179 -11.82 -13.83 -4.46
C PRO A 179 -10.65 -14.71 -4.02
N PHE A 180 -9.58 -14.13 -3.50
CA PHE A 180 -8.41 -14.87 -3.02
C PHE A 180 -8.45 -15.09 -1.51
N PHE A 181 -8.87 -14.08 -0.77
CA PHE A 181 -8.98 -14.20 0.69
C PHE A 181 -10.32 -14.79 1.13
N GLY A 182 -11.32 -14.88 0.24
CA GLY A 182 -12.65 -15.40 0.58
C GLY A 182 -13.41 -14.51 1.56
N MET A 183 -13.17 -13.18 1.50
CA MET A 183 -13.81 -12.23 2.40
C MET A 183 -14.35 -11.00 1.69
N HIS A 184 -15.37 -10.39 2.29
CA HIS A 184 -15.87 -9.08 1.93
C HIS A 184 -14.84 -7.98 2.21
N PRO A 185 -14.95 -6.79 1.56
CA PRO A 185 -14.10 -5.64 1.87
C PRO A 185 -14.11 -5.19 3.34
N ASN A 186 -15.17 -5.53 4.08
CA ASN A 186 -15.31 -5.27 5.52
C ASN A 186 -14.68 -6.36 6.42
N GLY A 187 -14.10 -7.42 5.83
CA GLY A 187 -13.44 -8.50 6.56
C GLY A 187 -14.32 -9.68 6.96
N LEU A 188 -15.62 -9.67 6.65
CA LEU A 188 -16.51 -10.82 6.89
C LEU A 188 -16.26 -11.91 5.83
N PRO A 189 -16.39 -13.21 6.19
CA PRO A 189 -16.31 -14.30 5.23
C PRO A 189 -17.34 -14.14 4.10
N LEU A 190 -16.96 -14.49 2.87
CA LEU A 190 -17.85 -14.49 1.71
C LEU A 190 -18.74 -15.72 1.71
N GLU A 191 -20.01 -15.52 1.38
CA GLU A 191 -20.97 -16.60 1.12
C GLU A 191 -20.66 -17.30 -0.21
N GLU A 192 -20.96 -18.60 -0.29
CA GLU A 192 -20.86 -19.36 -1.53
C GLU A 192 -21.79 -18.76 -2.59
N GLY A 193 -21.25 -18.50 -3.80
CA GLY A 193 -22.02 -17.88 -4.88
C GLY A 193 -21.99 -16.35 -4.91
N SER A 194 -21.30 -15.69 -4.00
CA SER A 194 -21.14 -14.23 -4.02
C SER A 194 -20.50 -13.74 -5.32
N SER A 195 -21.03 -12.64 -5.89
CA SER A 195 -20.45 -11.97 -7.07
C SER A 195 -19.04 -11.46 -6.84
N LEU A 196 -18.64 -11.31 -5.58
CA LEU A 196 -17.28 -10.88 -5.18
C LEU A 196 -16.23 -11.97 -5.40
N LEU A 197 -16.62 -13.24 -5.54
CA LEU A 197 -15.72 -14.35 -5.89
C LEU A 197 -15.26 -14.32 -7.36
N ASN A 198 -15.88 -13.48 -8.19
CA ASN A 198 -15.51 -13.35 -9.60
C ASN A 198 -14.16 -12.64 -9.75
N ARG A 199 -13.22 -13.33 -10.39
CA ARG A 199 -11.83 -12.83 -10.66
C ARG A 199 -11.74 -11.87 -11.85
N ALA A 200 -12.83 -11.60 -12.56
CA ALA A 200 -12.83 -10.69 -13.73
C ALA A 200 -12.36 -9.26 -13.37
N ALA A 201 -12.51 -8.84 -12.11
CA ALA A 201 -12.04 -7.55 -11.62
C ALA A 201 -10.51 -7.43 -11.49
N VAL A 202 -9.77 -8.55 -11.46
CA VAL A 202 -8.33 -8.57 -11.15
C VAL A 202 -7.51 -7.87 -12.20
N VAL A 203 -7.61 -8.30 -13.45
CA VAL A 203 -6.80 -7.76 -14.54
C VAL A 203 -7.06 -6.27 -14.77
N PRO A 204 -8.32 -5.80 -14.92
CA PRO A 204 -8.60 -4.37 -15.04
C PRO A 204 -8.12 -3.56 -13.82
N GLY A 205 -8.33 -4.05 -12.61
CA GLY A 205 -7.91 -3.37 -11.39
C GLY A 205 -6.39 -3.17 -11.31
N VAL A 206 -5.61 -4.21 -11.64
CA VAL A 206 -4.14 -4.11 -11.69
C VAL A 206 -3.69 -3.14 -12.78
N LEU A 207 -4.28 -3.20 -13.99
CA LEU A 207 -3.94 -2.30 -15.09
C LEU A 207 -4.21 -0.84 -14.74
N ILE A 208 -5.36 -0.54 -14.14
CA ILE A 208 -5.69 0.82 -13.68
C ILE A 208 -4.66 1.29 -12.65
N SER A 209 -4.33 0.46 -11.66
CA SER A 209 -3.37 0.80 -10.62
C SER A 209 -1.97 1.06 -11.17
N LEU A 210 -1.50 0.25 -12.12
CA LEU A 210 -0.20 0.46 -12.77
C LEU A 210 -0.19 1.70 -13.67
N THR A 211 -1.29 1.98 -14.36
CA THR A 211 -1.44 3.21 -15.16
C THR A 211 -1.38 4.44 -14.25
N LEU A 212 -2.06 4.40 -13.11
CA LEU A 212 -2.00 5.46 -12.10
C LEU A 212 -0.61 5.61 -11.50
N LEU A 213 0.12 4.52 -11.26
CA LEU A 213 1.52 4.58 -10.81
C LEU A 213 2.37 5.40 -11.79
N ILE A 214 2.28 5.09 -13.08
CA ILE A 214 3.05 5.79 -14.13
C ILE A 214 2.65 7.27 -14.19
N LEU A 215 1.34 7.54 -14.20
CA LEU A 215 0.80 8.90 -14.24
C LEU A 215 1.25 9.72 -13.03
N MET A 216 1.08 9.19 -11.81
CA MET A 216 1.47 9.88 -10.57
C MET A 216 2.98 10.03 -10.45
N ALA A 217 3.77 9.07 -10.91
CA ALA A 217 5.22 9.17 -10.96
C ALA A 217 5.67 10.31 -11.90
N TRP A 218 5.04 10.44 -13.06
CA TRP A 218 5.32 11.50 -14.03
C TRP A 218 4.89 12.89 -13.51
N VAL A 219 3.65 13.01 -13.01
CA VAL A 219 3.14 14.26 -12.44
C VAL A 219 3.99 14.69 -11.24
N GLY A 220 4.26 13.76 -10.33
CA GLY A 220 5.07 14.01 -9.14
C GLY A 220 6.48 14.49 -9.49
N PHE A 221 7.12 13.86 -10.47
CA PHE A 221 8.42 14.32 -10.98
C PHE A 221 8.35 15.75 -11.49
N ARG A 222 7.38 16.06 -12.35
CA ARG A 222 7.24 17.40 -12.96
C ARG A 222 7.02 18.50 -11.93
N LEU A 223 6.15 18.27 -10.95
CA LEU A 223 5.80 19.26 -9.93
C LEU A 223 6.89 19.42 -8.88
N PHE A 224 7.47 18.32 -8.41
CA PHE A 224 8.55 18.34 -7.43
C PHE A 224 9.76 19.13 -7.91
N TRP A 225 10.23 18.86 -9.16
CA TRP A 225 11.41 19.51 -9.70
C TRP A 225 11.18 20.96 -10.15
N LYS A 226 9.93 21.34 -10.49
CA LYS A 226 9.59 22.78 -10.66
C LYS A 226 9.73 23.55 -9.34
N GLY A 227 9.39 22.92 -8.22
CA GLY A 227 9.60 23.50 -6.89
C GLY A 227 11.08 23.69 -6.54
N VAL A 228 11.91 22.68 -6.80
CA VAL A 228 13.36 22.73 -6.51
C VAL A 228 14.07 23.81 -7.31
N ARG A 229 13.77 23.98 -8.61
CA ARG A 229 14.36 25.01 -9.48
C ARG A 229 14.02 26.47 -9.10
N LYS A 230 13.10 26.70 -8.18
CA LYS A 230 12.83 28.05 -7.66
C LYS A 230 13.78 28.48 -6.54
N TYR A 231 14.61 27.57 -6.06
CA TYR A 231 15.61 27.81 -5.01
C TYR A 231 17.04 27.91 -5.56
N ASP A 232 17.22 27.69 -6.90
CA ASP A 232 18.43 28.06 -7.66
C ASP A 232 18.27 29.49 -8.22
#